data_9ec091b7e56e8fb0b2d6c1c68922df90
#
_entry.id   9ec091b7e56e8fb0b2d6c1c68922df90
#
_cell.length_a   1.000
_cell.length_b   1.000
_cell.length_c   1.000
_cell.angle_alpha   90.00
_cell.angle_beta   90.00
_cell.angle_gamma   90.00
#
_symmetry.space_group_name_H-M   'P 1'
#
loop_
_entity.id
_entity.type
_entity.pdbx_description
1 polymer ?
#
loop_
_entity_poly.entity_id
_entity_poly.type
_entity_poly.pdbx_seq_one_letter_code
_entity_poly.pdbx_strand_id
1 'polypeptide(L)'
;LRLGNLILQLLPAGSISGAPKERTVALIQEAEGHPRGFYTGVCGYFDGSSLDSAVLIRFVEEDASGAHFYRSGGGITINSVAEDEYRECLQKIYIPQ
;
A
#
# COMPACT_ATOMS: atom_id res chain seq x y z
N LEU A 1 -7.25 -14.22 -21.83
CA LEU A 1 -7.35 -13.38 -20.65
C LEU A 1 -6.00 -13.24 -19.97
N ARG A 2 -5.55 -12.01 -19.81
CA ARG A 2 -4.25 -11.77 -19.15
C ARG A 2 -4.49 -11.29 -17.74
N LEU A 3 -4.27 -12.18 -16.79
CA LEU A 3 -4.52 -11.93 -15.37
C LEU A 3 -3.73 -10.72 -14.84
N GLY A 4 -2.45 -10.62 -15.21
CA GLY A 4 -1.61 -9.49 -14.80
C GLY A 4 -2.14 -8.15 -15.27
N ASN A 5 -2.63 -8.06 -16.51
CA ASN A 5 -3.21 -6.82 -17.04
C ASN A 5 -4.48 -6.43 -16.31
N LEU A 6 -5.32 -7.39 -15.96
CA LEU A 6 -6.53 -7.14 -15.17
C LEU A 6 -6.18 -6.55 -13.80
N ILE A 7 -5.20 -7.13 -13.13
CA ILE A 7 -4.74 -6.66 -11.82
C ILE A 7 -4.19 -5.24 -11.93
N LEU A 8 -3.38 -4.96 -12.96
CA LEU A 8 -2.80 -3.62 -13.14
C LEU A 8 -3.88 -2.55 -13.35
N GLN A 9 -4.99 -2.87 -14.01
CA GLN A 9 -6.09 -1.94 -14.17
C GLN A 9 -6.77 -1.59 -12.86
N LEU A 10 -6.75 -2.51 -11.90
CA LEU A 10 -7.35 -2.30 -10.58
C LEU A 10 -6.43 -1.58 -9.60
N LEU A 11 -5.14 -1.48 -9.90
CA LEU A 11 -4.15 -0.87 -9.02
C LEU A 11 -3.96 0.63 -9.32
N PRO A 12 -3.61 1.42 -8.30
CA PRO A 12 -3.71 1.06 -6.89
C PRO A 12 -5.16 0.84 -6.45
N ALA A 13 -5.36 0.00 -5.43
CA ALA A 13 -6.70 -0.30 -4.92
C ALA A 13 -7.38 0.98 -4.40
N GLY A 14 -8.70 1.07 -4.62
CA GLY A 14 -9.47 2.25 -4.22
C GLY A 14 -9.38 2.57 -2.73
N SER A 15 -9.31 1.56 -1.89
CA SER A 15 -9.13 1.73 -0.44
C SER A 15 -7.77 2.33 -0.07
N ILE A 16 -6.79 2.25 -0.98
CA ILE A 16 -5.43 2.74 -0.76
C ILE A 16 -5.26 4.16 -1.32
N SER A 17 -5.78 4.40 -2.52
CA SER A 17 -5.61 5.69 -3.20
C SER A 17 -6.70 6.70 -2.88
N GLY A 18 -7.94 6.24 -2.66
CA GLY A 18 -9.09 7.12 -2.60
C GLY A 18 -9.61 7.52 -3.97
N ALA A 19 -10.52 8.48 -4.02
CA ALA A 19 -11.16 8.93 -5.24
C ALA A 19 -11.15 10.47 -5.34
N PRO A 20 -10.98 11.05 -6.53
CA PRO A 20 -10.70 10.37 -7.80
C PRO A 20 -9.27 9.83 -7.86
N LYS A 21 -9.11 8.65 -8.41
CA LYS A 21 -7.87 7.87 -8.34
C LYS A 21 -6.66 8.60 -8.94
N GLU A 22 -6.78 9.10 -10.16
CA GLU A 22 -5.65 9.69 -10.89
C GLU A 22 -5.08 10.91 -10.15
N ARG A 23 -5.94 11.81 -9.73
CA ARG A 23 -5.53 13.02 -9.01
C ARG A 23 -4.95 12.68 -7.63
N THR A 24 -5.58 11.74 -6.94
CA THR A 24 -5.15 11.33 -5.61
C THR A 24 -3.78 10.66 -5.65
N VAL A 25 -3.54 9.78 -6.62
CA VAL A 25 -2.24 9.14 -6.81
C VAL A 25 -1.16 10.19 -7.10
N ALA A 26 -1.45 11.19 -7.93
CA ALA A 26 -0.50 12.25 -8.22
C ALA A 26 -0.12 13.04 -6.96
N LEU A 27 -1.09 13.36 -6.12
CA LEU A 27 -0.85 14.05 -4.85
C LEU A 27 -0.02 13.21 -3.87
N ILE A 28 -0.30 11.91 -3.80
CA ILE A 28 0.45 10.98 -2.96
C ILE A 28 1.92 10.92 -3.42
N GLN A 29 2.16 10.79 -4.71
CA GLN A 29 3.51 10.73 -5.26
C GLN A 29 4.29 12.01 -4.96
N GLU A 30 3.66 13.15 -5.09
CA GLU A 30 4.28 14.44 -4.79
C GLU A 30 4.61 14.55 -3.29
N ALA A 31 3.67 14.17 -2.42
CA ALA A 31 3.84 14.28 -0.97
C ALA A 31 4.90 13.33 -0.42
N GLU A 32 4.96 12.10 -0.92
CA GLU A 32 5.90 11.10 -0.42
C GLU A 32 7.31 11.27 -0.98
N GLY A 33 7.43 11.67 -2.23
CA GLY A 33 8.73 11.97 -2.85
C GLY A 33 9.60 10.76 -3.18
N HIS A 34 9.10 9.54 -3.00
CA HIS A 34 9.81 8.32 -3.34
C HIS A 34 8.83 7.20 -3.73
N PRO A 35 9.28 6.19 -4.51
CA PRO A 35 8.42 5.06 -4.84
C PRO A 35 8.14 4.21 -3.60
N ARG A 36 6.96 3.61 -3.60
CA ARG A 36 6.54 2.74 -2.48
C ARG A 36 7.13 1.33 -2.54
N GLY A 37 7.64 0.92 -3.69
CA GLY A 37 8.10 -0.45 -3.87
C GLY A 37 6.94 -1.43 -3.78
N PHE A 38 7.07 -2.47 -2.95
CA PHE A 38 6.01 -3.45 -2.73
C PHE A 38 4.85 -2.94 -1.87
N TYR A 39 5.07 -1.89 -1.11
CA TYR A 39 4.05 -1.36 -0.21
C TYR A 39 2.82 -0.92 -0.98
N THR A 40 1.64 -1.37 -0.54
CA THR A 40 0.34 -1.18 -1.18
C THR A 40 0.19 -1.81 -2.56
N GLY A 41 1.18 -2.60 -2.99
CA GLY A 41 1.06 -3.45 -4.16
C GLY A 41 0.20 -4.67 -3.88
N VAL A 42 0.21 -5.61 -4.80
CA VAL A 42 -0.59 -6.84 -4.68
C VAL A 42 0.33 -8.05 -4.84
N CYS A 43 0.11 -9.04 -4.00
CA CYS A 43 0.69 -10.37 -4.18
C CYS A 43 -0.43 -11.41 -4.20
N GLY A 44 -0.14 -12.57 -4.79
CA GLY A 44 -1.16 -13.60 -4.85
C GLY A 44 -0.63 -14.91 -5.37
N TYR A 45 -1.49 -15.91 -5.28
CA TYR A 45 -1.25 -17.24 -5.79
C TYR A 45 -2.37 -17.65 -6.74
N PHE A 46 -2.00 -18.07 -7.94
CA PHE A 46 -2.93 -18.52 -8.96
C PHE A 46 -2.64 -19.99 -9.30
N ASP A 47 -3.63 -20.86 -9.11
CA ASP A 47 -3.51 -22.30 -9.36
C ASP A 47 -3.99 -22.73 -10.75
N GLY A 48 -4.39 -21.77 -11.58
CA GLY A 48 -4.94 -22.02 -12.93
C GLY A 48 -6.46 -21.89 -13.00
N SER A 49 -7.17 -21.93 -11.87
CA SER A 49 -8.62 -21.78 -11.83
C SER A 49 -9.09 -20.75 -10.80
N SER A 50 -8.34 -20.55 -9.74
CA SER A 50 -8.68 -19.56 -8.70
C SER A 50 -7.46 -18.74 -8.32
N LEU A 51 -7.72 -17.51 -7.86
CA LEU A 51 -6.69 -16.56 -7.43
C LEU A 51 -6.95 -16.14 -6.00
N ASP A 52 -5.96 -16.34 -5.14
CA ASP A 52 -5.90 -15.74 -3.82
C ASP A 52 -4.94 -14.57 -3.88
N SER A 53 -5.40 -13.35 -3.58
CA SER A 53 -4.55 -12.17 -3.63
C SER A 53 -4.84 -11.25 -2.46
N ALA A 54 -3.87 -10.42 -2.14
CA ALA A 54 -3.98 -9.44 -1.07
C ALA A 54 -3.14 -8.21 -1.36
N VAL A 55 -3.58 -7.08 -0.82
CA VAL A 55 -2.80 -5.85 -0.85
C VAL A 55 -1.68 -5.97 0.18
N LEU A 56 -0.48 -5.56 -0.21
CA LEU A 56 0.71 -5.64 0.64
C LEU A 56 0.74 -4.47 1.62
N ILE A 57 0.25 -4.72 2.83
CA ILE A 57 0.31 -3.79 3.96
C ILE A 57 0.74 -4.57 5.21
N ARG A 58 1.23 -3.86 6.22
CA ARG A 58 1.60 -4.44 7.52
C ARG A 58 2.58 -5.60 7.40
N PHE A 59 3.67 -5.37 6.70
CA PHE A 59 4.72 -6.36 6.51
C PHE A 59 6.09 -5.74 6.73
N VAL A 60 7.09 -6.60 6.94
CA VAL A 60 8.49 -6.20 7.04
C VAL A 60 9.14 -6.40 5.68
N GLU A 61 9.83 -5.37 5.21
CA GLU A 61 10.53 -5.39 3.93
C GLU A 61 12.04 -5.37 4.19
N GLU A 62 12.79 -6.17 3.44
CA GLU A 62 14.24 -6.18 3.49
C GLU A 62 14.80 -5.62 2.19
N ASP A 63 15.73 -4.67 2.29
CA ASP A 63 16.37 -4.09 1.12
C ASP A 63 17.64 -4.85 0.71
N ALA A 64 18.30 -4.40 -0.35
CA ALA A 64 19.50 -5.03 -0.87
C ALA A 64 20.68 -4.99 0.12
N SER A 65 20.66 -4.07 1.05
CA SER A 65 21.72 -3.95 2.10
C SER A 65 21.47 -4.82 3.32
N GLY A 66 20.30 -5.48 3.39
CA GLY A 66 19.88 -6.29 4.54
C GLY A 66 19.15 -5.51 5.62
N ALA A 67 18.89 -4.22 5.42
CA ALA A 67 18.11 -3.43 6.35
C ALA A 67 16.63 -3.79 6.26
N HIS A 68 15.96 -3.81 7.42
CA HIS A 68 14.55 -4.16 7.52
C HIS A 68 13.71 -2.91 7.79
N PHE A 69 12.59 -2.81 7.09
CA PHE A 69 11.67 -1.68 7.21
C PHE A 69 10.25 -2.17 7.43
N TYR A 70 9.53 -1.48 8.29
CA TYR A 70 8.09 -1.64 8.42
C TYR A 70 7.44 -0.33 7.98
N ARG A 71 6.60 -0.40 6.94
CA ARG A 71 5.90 0.78 6.43
C ARG A 71 4.48 0.78 6.95
N SER A 72 4.07 1.89 7.51
CA SER A 72 2.73 2.09 8.02
C SER A 72 2.14 3.34 7.38
N GLY A 73 0.83 3.32 7.20
CA GLY A 73 0.15 4.46 6.60
C GLY A 73 -1.31 4.51 7.01
N GLY A 74 -1.95 5.59 6.66
CA GLY A 74 -3.36 5.81 6.95
C GLY A 74 -4.03 6.66 5.88
N GLY A 75 -5.36 6.69 5.91
CA GLY A 75 -6.16 7.54 5.04
C GLY A 75 -6.24 8.95 5.60
N ILE A 76 -6.05 9.94 4.74
CA ILE A 76 -6.11 11.35 5.11
C ILE A 76 -7.28 12.01 4.40
N THR A 77 -8.08 12.74 5.17
CA THR A 77 -9.20 13.54 4.67
C THR A 77 -9.06 14.98 5.13
N ILE A 78 -9.96 15.84 4.69
CA ILE A 78 -9.98 17.24 5.08
C ILE A 78 -10.11 17.44 6.60
N ASN A 79 -10.71 16.46 7.30
CA ASN A 79 -10.91 16.52 8.75
C ASN A 79 -9.78 15.85 9.53
N SER A 80 -8.77 15.34 8.87
CA SER A 80 -7.65 14.68 9.53
C SER A 80 -6.79 15.67 10.29
N VAL A 81 -6.31 15.24 11.47
CA VAL A 81 -5.35 15.99 12.27
C VAL A 81 -4.01 15.27 12.17
N ALA A 82 -2.97 15.97 11.71
CA ALA A 82 -1.68 15.37 11.41
C ALA A 82 -1.09 14.56 12.57
N GLU A 83 -1.16 15.08 13.78
CA GLU A 83 -0.63 14.40 14.97
C GLU A 83 -1.37 13.10 15.27
N ASP A 84 -2.69 13.10 15.15
CA ASP A 84 -3.51 11.92 15.39
C ASP A 84 -3.25 10.85 14.35
N GLU A 85 -3.12 11.23 13.08
CA GLU A 85 -2.81 10.32 11.99
C GLU A 85 -1.42 9.70 12.16
N TYR A 86 -0.46 10.48 12.61
CA TYR A 86 0.89 9.98 12.90
C TYR A 86 0.87 8.95 14.03
N ARG A 87 0.15 9.21 15.11
CA ARG A 87 0.01 8.25 16.21
C ARG A 87 -0.64 6.95 15.75
N GLU A 88 -1.66 7.05 14.91
CA GLU A 88 -2.33 5.87 14.34
C GLU A 88 -1.35 5.04 13.53
N CYS A 89 -0.49 5.67 12.72
CA CYS A 89 0.54 4.96 11.98
C CYS A 89 1.49 4.19 12.91
N LEU A 90 1.89 4.78 14.02
CA LEU A 90 2.76 4.11 15.00
C LEU A 90 2.05 2.94 15.67
N GLN A 91 0.78 3.08 16.01
CA GLN A 91 0.00 2.03 16.64
C GLN A 91 -0.23 0.82 15.72
N LYS A 92 -0.22 1.03 14.42
CA LYS A 92 -0.38 -0.04 13.43
C LYS A 92 0.87 -0.88 13.25
N ILE A 93 2.02 -0.44 13.77
CA ILE A 93 3.25 -1.21 13.69
C ILE A 93 3.17 -2.36 14.69
N TYR A 94 2.95 -3.56 14.18
CA TYR A 94 2.85 -4.76 14.98
C TYR A 94 3.62 -5.89 14.31
N ILE A 95 4.55 -6.47 15.06
CA ILE A 95 5.36 -7.59 14.57
C ILE A 95 5.01 -8.80 15.45
N PRO A 96 4.34 -9.84 14.87
CA PRO A 96 4.03 -11.06 15.61
C PRO A 96 5.31 -11.77 16.07
N GLN A 97 5.27 -12.27 17.28
CA GLN A 97 6.38 -13.03 17.85
C GLN A 97 6.04 -14.52 17.94
#